data_3e7210d16eb04cf4bd4ad0625ebcaaf4
#
_entry.id   3e7210d16eb04cf4bd4ad0625ebcaaf4
#
_cell.length_a   1.000
_cell.length_b   1.000
_cell.length_c   1.000
_cell.angle_alpha   90.00
_cell.angle_beta   90.00
_cell.angle_gamma   90.00
#
_symmetry.space_group_name_H-M   'P 1'
#
loop_
_entity.id
_entity.type
_entity.pdbx_description
1 polymer ?
#
loop_
_entity_poly.entity_id
_entity_poly.type
_entity_poly.pdbx_seq_one_letter_code
_entity_poly.pdbx_strand_id
1 'polypeptide(L)'
;MMMIMKRLTTIALIVVMTMLSLNGWAQSDSTKNTLSFGLNFMTHGEICGGGLPKQLKSIAPKEDNSQFLMGRTRLNVDYSRPGLQAHAVLQNNTVWGQSGNRALELYEGWIKMTAKSGLFLQVGRMVLNYDDERIIGSNDFAMASSSHDVLRLGYEGSAHKVHAILGYNQNVTDIYSGTYYDNGAQDYKNMQTLWYHYDVPKIPLGISLLFMNVGLQAGVNDTTVWDYKYNLPRTVYQQMFGGYVNYHPKHLTLEGAYYRQTGKNIVDKHARDIRAWMASVKATIELTDRYGFVLGYDHLSGDDYVPTGYGGYGMVYHDTDRGFSPLYGSRNKFYGIMDFFYSSAYKNGFTPGLQNAFIGGYCEPIPKFTCSAYYHYLATATTLYDLNRTLGHSIELSASYTFTKDISLEASYTYMNGTDTMVRLKDSGSSKNAHWAWFSLVISPTLFTTKW
;
A
#
# COMPACT_ATOMS: atom_id res chain seq x y z
N MET A 1 -8.57 28.00 2.74
CA MET A 1 -8.24 26.77 2.01
C MET A 1 -8.03 27.02 0.51
N MET A 2 -8.96 27.62 -0.23
CA MET A 2 -8.79 27.99 -1.66
C MET A 2 -7.58 28.91 -1.93
N MET A 3 -7.24 29.79 -0.98
CA MET A 3 -6.09 30.70 -1.07
C MET A 3 -4.74 29.98 -0.88
N ILE A 4 -4.70 28.93 -0.06
CA ILE A 4 -3.51 28.10 0.13
C ILE A 4 -3.28 27.19 -1.10
N MET A 5 -4.33 26.61 -1.68
CA MET A 5 -4.23 25.87 -2.94
C MET A 5 -3.74 26.74 -4.10
N LYS A 6 -4.28 27.98 -4.24
CA LYS A 6 -3.77 28.93 -5.26
C LYS A 6 -2.29 29.27 -5.04
N ARG A 7 -1.83 29.41 -3.79
CA ARG A 7 -0.41 29.66 -3.50
C ARG A 7 0.46 28.43 -3.78
N LEU A 8 -0.01 27.21 -3.47
CA LEU A 8 0.72 25.98 -3.77
C LEU A 8 0.82 25.73 -5.29
N THR A 9 -0.25 25.96 -6.05
CA THR A 9 -0.21 25.88 -7.52
C THR A 9 0.70 26.96 -8.12
N THR A 10 0.70 28.16 -7.57
CA THR A 10 1.60 29.25 -8.02
C THR A 10 3.06 28.92 -7.70
N ILE A 11 3.36 28.39 -6.51
CA ILE A 11 4.72 27.95 -6.14
C ILE A 11 5.17 26.78 -7.02
N ALA A 12 4.32 25.79 -7.27
CA ALA A 12 4.62 24.68 -8.17
C ALA A 12 4.90 25.17 -9.61
N LEU A 13 4.10 26.14 -10.08
CA LEU A 13 4.30 26.75 -11.42
C LEU A 13 5.62 27.55 -11.48
N ILE A 14 5.96 28.30 -10.44
CA ILE A 14 7.22 29.05 -10.34
C ILE A 14 8.40 28.08 -10.28
N VAL A 15 8.31 26.98 -9.52
CA VAL A 15 9.36 25.95 -9.46
C VAL A 15 9.53 25.28 -10.82
N VAL A 16 8.44 24.96 -11.52
CA VAL A 16 8.49 24.41 -12.88
C VAL A 16 9.11 25.43 -13.85
N MET A 17 8.72 26.70 -13.80
CA MET A 17 9.30 27.75 -14.66
C MET A 17 10.78 28.02 -14.36
N THR A 18 11.19 28.00 -13.08
CA THR A 18 12.61 28.12 -12.72
C THR A 18 13.41 26.88 -13.15
N MET A 19 12.84 25.70 -13.08
CA MET A 19 13.48 24.49 -13.62
C MET A 19 13.64 24.54 -15.17
N LEU A 20 12.65 25.07 -15.86
CA LEU A 20 12.72 25.24 -17.34
C LEU A 20 13.73 26.31 -17.77
N SER A 21 14.00 27.31 -16.92
CA SER A 21 14.99 28.37 -17.20
C SER A 21 16.44 28.02 -16.85
N LEU A 22 16.66 26.92 -16.13
CA LEU A 22 18.01 26.44 -15.83
C LEU A 22 18.57 25.72 -17.07
N ASN A 23 19.45 26.37 -17.81
CA ASN A 23 20.19 25.84 -18.95
C ASN A 23 21.19 24.72 -18.59
N GLY A 24 20.85 23.88 -17.61
CA GLY A 24 21.71 22.87 -17.02
C GLY A 24 21.08 21.49 -16.91
N TRP A 25 20.38 20.98 -17.95
CA TRP A 25 19.95 19.59 -17.97
C TRP A 25 21.16 18.68 -17.95
N ALA A 26 21.18 17.73 -17.04
CA ALA A 26 22.33 16.89 -16.79
C ALA A 26 22.78 16.11 -18.02
N GLN A 27 24.04 16.24 -18.34
CA GLN A 27 24.77 15.20 -19.05
C GLN A 27 25.22 14.18 -18.00
N SER A 28 24.59 13.02 -17.93
CA SER A 28 25.14 11.87 -17.19
C SER A 28 26.42 11.42 -17.89
N ASP A 29 27.37 10.84 -17.15
CA ASP A 29 28.64 10.32 -17.74
C ASP A 29 28.43 9.21 -18.78
N SER A 30 27.24 8.63 -18.89
CA SER A 30 26.91 7.74 -20.01
C SER A 30 26.40 8.57 -21.19
N THR A 31 27.25 8.80 -22.15
CA THR A 31 26.93 9.51 -23.41
C THR A 31 25.98 8.73 -24.32
N LYS A 32 25.49 7.57 -23.93
CA LYS A 32 24.73 6.64 -24.76
C LYS A 32 23.27 6.58 -24.38
N ASN A 33 22.41 6.61 -25.37
CA ASN A 33 21.01 6.25 -25.21
C ASN A 33 20.90 4.75 -24.94
N THR A 34 19.95 4.36 -24.11
CA THR A 34 19.66 2.95 -23.83
C THR A 34 18.16 2.70 -24.02
N LEU A 35 17.81 1.65 -24.73
CA LEU A 35 16.45 1.15 -24.85
C LEU A 35 16.45 -0.32 -24.45
N SER A 36 15.55 -0.69 -23.54
CA SER A 36 15.41 -2.05 -23.01
C SER A 36 13.97 -2.51 -23.05
N PHE A 37 13.78 -3.78 -23.38
CA PHE A 37 12.50 -4.49 -23.30
C PHE A 37 12.63 -5.64 -22.31
N GLY A 38 11.69 -5.75 -21.38
CA GLY A 38 11.60 -6.83 -20.41
C GLY A 38 10.22 -7.46 -20.38
N LEU A 39 10.16 -8.69 -19.95
CA LEU A 39 8.92 -9.40 -19.65
C LEU A 39 8.89 -9.70 -18.15
N ASN A 40 7.71 -9.55 -17.52
CA ASN A 40 7.45 -10.15 -16.21
C ASN A 40 6.18 -10.99 -16.34
N PHE A 41 6.33 -12.29 -16.15
CA PHE A 41 5.25 -13.25 -16.10
C PHE A 41 5.17 -13.83 -14.70
N MET A 42 3.98 -13.82 -14.10
CA MET A 42 3.73 -14.39 -12.78
C MET A 42 2.47 -15.28 -12.84
N THR A 43 2.61 -16.50 -12.36
CA THR A 43 1.46 -17.36 -12.06
C THR A 43 1.33 -17.43 -10.56
N HIS A 44 0.14 -17.19 -10.02
CA HIS A 44 -0.15 -17.16 -8.60
C HIS A 44 -1.38 -18.03 -8.29
N GLY A 45 -1.18 -19.05 -7.48
CA GLY A 45 -2.24 -19.94 -7.02
C GLY A 45 -2.49 -19.80 -5.54
N GLU A 46 -3.75 -19.83 -5.13
CA GLU A 46 -4.16 -19.74 -3.73
C GLU A 46 -5.14 -20.83 -3.35
N ILE A 47 -5.05 -21.27 -2.10
CA ILE A 47 -6.00 -22.14 -1.41
C ILE A 47 -6.34 -21.47 -0.08
N CYS A 48 -7.61 -21.10 0.09
CA CYS A 48 -8.12 -20.40 1.28
C CYS A 48 -9.20 -21.24 1.93
N GLY A 49 -9.22 -21.32 3.26
CA GLY A 49 -10.26 -22.05 3.96
C GLY A 49 -10.46 -21.62 5.42
N GLY A 50 -11.50 -22.16 6.03
CA GLY A 50 -11.84 -21.87 7.40
C GLY A 50 -12.61 -20.55 7.58
N GLY A 51 -12.31 -19.83 8.66
CA GLY A 51 -13.01 -18.62 9.10
C GLY A 51 -12.57 -17.33 8.41
N LEU A 52 -12.05 -17.38 7.19
CA LEU A 52 -11.73 -16.18 6.44
C LEU A 52 -13.01 -15.35 6.21
N PRO A 53 -12.91 -14.00 6.24
CA PRO A 53 -14.05 -13.15 5.97
C PRO A 53 -14.70 -13.53 4.64
N LYS A 54 -16.01 -13.67 4.66
CA LYS A 54 -16.80 -14.04 3.49
C LYS A 54 -16.82 -12.90 2.46
N GLN A 55 -15.72 -12.62 1.81
CA GLN A 55 -15.74 -11.82 0.59
C GLN A 55 -16.39 -12.58 -0.57
N LEU A 56 -16.52 -13.89 -0.45
CA LEU A 56 -17.13 -14.78 -1.41
C LEU A 56 -18.50 -15.24 -0.90
N LYS A 57 -19.51 -14.38 -0.97
CA LYS A 57 -20.90 -14.82 -0.98
C LYS A 57 -21.16 -15.50 -2.31
N SER A 58 -20.62 -16.70 -2.48
CA SER A 58 -21.00 -17.54 -3.61
C SER A 58 -22.44 -18.02 -3.42
N ILE A 59 -23.21 -17.93 -4.49
CA ILE A 59 -24.56 -18.51 -4.61
C ILE A 59 -24.45 -20.04 -4.79
N ALA A 60 -23.24 -20.56 -5.02
CA ALA A 60 -22.97 -21.97 -5.22
C ALA A 60 -22.96 -22.76 -3.87
N PRO A 61 -23.10 -24.09 -3.91
CA PRO A 61 -22.88 -24.95 -2.74
C PRO A 61 -21.57 -24.58 -2.06
N LYS A 62 -21.59 -24.44 -0.74
CA LYS A 62 -20.41 -24.06 0.04
C LYS A 62 -19.39 -25.20 -0.04
N GLU A 63 -18.30 -24.96 -0.74
CA GLU A 63 -17.09 -25.72 -0.53
C GLU A 63 -16.38 -25.19 0.73
N ASP A 64 -15.72 -26.06 1.47
CA ASP A 64 -15.01 -25.67 2.69
C ASP A 64 -13.78 -24.81 2.38
N ASN A 65 -13.22 -24.93 1.16
CA ASN A 65 -12.03 -24.22 0.71
C ASN A 65 -12.26 -23.55 -0.65
N SER A 66 -11.75 -22.32 -0.81
CA SER A 66 -11.65 -21.65 -2.11
C SER A 66 -10.30 -21.95 -2.74
N GLN A 67 -10.29 -22.25 -4.04
CA GLN A 67 -9.06 -22.47 -4.82
C GLN A 67 -9.14 -21.67 -6.11
N PHE A 68 -8.07 -20.99 -6.45
CA PHE A 68 -7.99 -20.25 -7.71
C PHE A 68 -6.55 -20.08 -8.19
N LEU A 69 -6.40 -19.92 -9.49
CA LEU A 69 -5.14 -19.68 -10.15
C LEU A 69 -5.24 -18.44 -11.01
N MET A 70 -4.29 -17.53 -10.83
CA MET A 70 -4.21 -16.26 -11.54
C MET A 70 -2.93 -16.16 -12.36
N GLY A 71 -2.95 -15.31 -13.37
CA GLY A 71 -1.78 -14.98 -14.17
C GLY A 71 -1.65 -13.47 -14.35
N ARG A 72 -0.43 -12.97 -14.29
CA ARG A 72 -0.06 -11.60 -14.61
C ARG A 72 1.04 -11.60 -15.66
N THR A 73 0.86 -10.81 -16.71
CA THR A 73 1.89 -10.58 -17.73
C THR A 73 2.13 -9.10 -17.86
N ARG A 74 3.39 -8.67 -17.73
CA ARG A 74 3.83 -7.29 -17.96
C ARG A 74 4.88 -7.25 -19.08
N LEU A 75 4.71 -6.30 -19.98
CA LEU A 75 5.74 -5.90 -20.95
C LEU A 75 6.31 -4.56 -20.52
N ASN A 76 7.59 -4.53 -20.19
CA ASN A 76 8.30 -3.35 -19.73
C ASN A 76 9.10 -2.75 -20.88
N VAL A 77 9.04 -1.42 -21.04
CA VAL A 77 9.82 -0.64 -21.98
C VAL A 77 10.52 0.47 -21.23
N ASP A 78 11.84 0.46 -21.25
CA ASP A 78 12.69 1.44 -20.57
C ASP A 78 13.54 2.18 -21.59
N TYR A 79 13.46 3.50 -21.59
CA TYR A 79 14.35 4.37 -22.34
C TYR A 79 15.10 5.30 -21.38
N SER A 80 16.40 5.43 -21.57
CA SER A 80 17.20 6.37 -20.80
C SER A 80 18.27 7.04 -21.66
N ARG A 81 18.47 8.33 -21.42
CA ARG A 81 19.58 9.14 -21.88
C ARG A 81 19.97 10.15 -20.80
N PRO A 82 21.11 10.85 -20.94
CA PRO A 82 21.48 11.90 -20.00
C PRO A 82 20.35 12.89 -19.72
N GLY A 83 19.92 12.97 -18.46
CA GLY A 83 18.88 13.88 -17.98
C GLY A 83 17.44 13.51 -18.34
N LEU A 84 17.19 12.40 -19.05
CA LEU A 84 15.84 11.96 -19.42
C LEU A 84 15.68 10.45 -19.27
N GLN A 85 14.60 10.04 -18.63
CA GLN A 85 14.15 8.65 -18.55
C GLN A 85 12.68 8.57 -18.94
N ALA A 86 12.30 7.52 -19.65
CA ALA A 86 10.91 7.15 -19.92
C ALA A 86 10.70 5.67 -19.62
N HIS A 87 9.58 5.35 -19.06
CA HIS A 87 9.20 4.01 -18.67
C HIS A 87 7.75 3.75 -19.01
N ALA A 88 7.45 2.56 -19.53
CA ALA A 88 6.09 2.11 -19.76
C ALA A 88 5.95 0.62 -19.41
N VAL A 89 4.87 0.26 -18.74
CA VAL A 89 4.50 -1.13 -18.44
C VAL A 89 3.08 -1.37 -18.88
N LEU A 90 2.93 -2.26 -19.85
CA LEU A 90 1.62 -2.80 -20.23
C LEU A 90 1.37 -4.07 -19.42
N GLN A 91 0.24 -4.15 -18.75
CA GLN A 91 -0.13 -5.25 -17.87
C GLN A 91 -1.43 -5.93 -18.33
N ASN A 92 -1.47 -7.24 -18.20
CA ASN A 92 -2.69 -8.03 -18.29
C ASN A 92 -2.78 -8.97 -17.08
N ASN A 93 -3.94 -8.96 -16.40
CA ASN A 93 -4.26 -9.82 -15.28
C ASN A 93 -5.39 -10.76 -15.66
N THR A 94 -5.29 -12.04 -15.28
CA THR A 94 -6.29 -13.05 -15.64
C THR A 94 -6.51 -14.02 -14.49
N VAL A 95 -7.75 -14.48 -14.34
CA VAL A 95 -8.05 -15.70 -13.59
C VAL A 95 -8.14 -16.84 -14.60
N TRP A 96 -7.51 -17.97 -14.32
CA TRP A 96 -7.52 -19.10 -15.24
C TRP A 96 -8.95 -19.65 -15.44
N GLY A 97 -9.30 -19.92 -16.69
CA GLY A 97 -10.67 -20.30 -17.05
C GLY A 97 -11.63 -19.12 -17.28
N GLN A 98 -11.24 -17.89 -16.98
CA GLN A 98 -12.05 -16.71 -17.28
C GLN A 98 -12.26 -16.57 -18.79
N SER A 99 -13.52 -16.47 -19.21
CA SER A 99 -13.92 -16.11 -20.58
C SER A 99 -14.23 -14.62 -20.68
N GLY A 100 -14.09 -14.03 -21.89
CA GLY A 100 -14.43 -12.65 -22.19
C GLY A 100 -13.22 -11.72 -22.35
N ASN A 101 -13.51 -10.43 -22.55
CA ASN A 101 -12.47 -9.41 -22.77
C ASN A 101 -11.58 -9.26 -21.56
N ARG A 102 -10.29 -9.43 -21.80
CA ARG A 102 -9.24 -9.20 -20.82
C ARG A 102 -8.55 -7.92 -21.22
N ALA A 103 -8.74 -6.87 -20.43
CA ALA A 103 -8.15 -5.58 -20.74
C ALA A 103 -6.63 -5.63 -20.62
N LEU A 104 -5.95 -5.13 -21.65
CA LEU A 104 -4.58 -4.71 -21.52
C LEU A 104 -4.59 -3.30 -20.95
N GLU A 105 -3.93 -3.08 -19.83
CA GLU A 105 -3.90 -1.79 -19.14
C GLU A 105 -2.51 -1.19 -19.10
N LEU A 106 -2.43 0.13 -19.08
CA LEU A 106 -1.19 0.85 -18.79
C LEU A 106 -1.02 0.87 -17.26
N TYR A 107 -0.17 -0.02 -16.75
CA TYR A 107 0.16 -0.11 -15.33
C TYR A 107 1.09 1.02 -14.88
N GLU A 108 2.16 1.28 -15.68
CA GLU A 108 3.03 2.45 -15.53
C GLU A 108 3.24 3.13 -16.89
N GLY A 109 3.36 4.46 -16.89
CA GLY A 109 3.65 5.25 -18.07
C GLY A 109 4.09 6.64 -17.66
N TRP A 110 5.41 6.88 -17.54
CA TRP A 110 5.94 8.13 -17.03
C TRP A 110 7.23 8.57 -17.71
N ILE A 111 7.50 9.89 -17.60
CA ILE A 111 8.75 10.52 -18.03
C ILE A 111 9.37 11.24 -16.83
N LYS A 112 10.69 11.05 -16.61
CA LYS A 112 11.50 11.76 -15.59
C LYS A 112 12.60 12.56 -16.26
N MET A 113 12.66 13.85 -15.92
CA MET A 113 13.73 14.76 -16.31
C MET A 113 14.55 15.10 -15.06
N THR A 114 15.88 14.96 -15.15
CA THR A 114 16.79 15.18 -14.02
C THR A 114 17.86 16.20 -14.39
N ALA A 115 18.03 17.22 -13.56
CA ALA A 115 19.10 18.21 -13.69
C ALA A 115 20.40 17.71 -13.04
N LYS A 116 21.57 18.27 -13.42
CA LYS A 116 22.88 17.96 -12.81
C LYS A 116 22.92 18.21 -11.30
N SER A 117 22.09 19.11 -10.81
CA SER A 117 21.95 19.43 -9.39
C SER A 117 21.26 18.36 -8.56
N GLY A 118 20.68 17.32 -9.19
CA GLY A 118 19.85 16.33 -8.51
C GLY A 118 18.34 16.70 -8.43
N LEU A 119 17.97 17.89 -8.91
CA LEU A 119 16.56 18.28 -9.05
C LEU A 119 15.92 17.48 -10.19
N PHE A 120 14.69 17.01 -9.99
CA PHE A 120 13.97 16.29 -11.03
C PHE A 120 12.47 16.64 -11.09
N LEU A 121 11.91 16.40 -12.26
CA LEU A 121 10.48 16.40 -12.55
C LEU A 121 10.11 15.03 -13.15
N GLN A 122 9.10 14.38 -12.59
CA GLN A 122 8.54 13.14 -13.13
C GLN A 122 7.02 13.27 -13.22
N VAL A 123 6.45 12.84 -14.34
CA VAL A 123 5.00 12.96 -14.59
C VAL A 123 4.50 11.71 -15.30
N GLY A 124 3.30 11.29 -14.92
CA GLY A 124 2.58 10.17 -15.50
C GLY A 124 2.07 9.21 -14.45
N ARG A 125 1.67 8.02 -14.92
CA ARG A 125 1.25 6.91 -14.06
C ARG A 125 2.46 6.16 -13.55
N MET A 126 2.64 6.09 -12.24
CA MET A 126 3.81 5.47 -11.64
C MET A 126 3.50 4.77 -10.32
N VAL A 127 4.28 3.76 -10.02
CA VAL A 127 4.34 3.15 -8.69
C VAL A 127 5.05 4.11 -7.73
N LEU A 128 4.51 4.25 -6.54
CA LEU A 128 5.10 5.03 -5.45
C LEU A 128 5.48 4.08 -4.31
N ASN A 129 6.76 4.04 -3.98
CA ASN A 129 7.29 3.27 -2.85
C ASN A 129 8.09 4.19 -1.95
N TYR A 130 7.68 4.28 -0.69
CA TYR A 130 8.35 5.11 0.32
C TYR A 130 8.55 4.35 1.62
N ASP A 131 9.75 4.51 2.19
CA ASP A 131 10.16 3.91 3.46
C ASP A 131 10.00 2.38 3.48
N ASP A 132 9.27 1.82 4.44
CA ASP A 132 8.94 0.41 4.51
C ASP A 132 7.70 0.02 3.68
N GLU A 133 7.13 0.96 2.92
CA GLU A 133 5.89 0.80 2.15
C GLU A 133 4.61 0.65 3.01
N ARG A 134 4.67 0.99 4.27
CA ARG A 134 3.52 0.87 5.19
C ARG A 134 2.38 1.83 4.85
N ILE A 135 2.70 3.00 4.30
CA ILE A 135 1.75 4.08 3.98
C ILE A 135 1.56 4.25 2.48
N ILE A 136 2.64 4.17 1.71
CA ILE A 136 2.64 4.24 0.24
C ILE A 136 3.55 3.13 -0.28
N GLY A 137 2.98 2.20 -1.01
CA GLY A 137 3.72 1.06 -1.54
C GLY A 137 3.13 0.51 -2.85
N SER A 138 3.90 -0.33 -3.52
CA SER A 138 3.54 -0.94 -4.80
C SER A 138 2.39 -1.92 -4.72
N ASN A 139 2.23 -2.54 -3.55
CA ASN A 139 1.31 -3.67 -3.37
C ASN A 139 1.50 -4.76 -4.44
N ASP A 140 2.75 -5.05 -4.82
CA ASP A 140 3.07 -5.89 -6.00
C ASP A 140 2.75 -7.38 -5.81
N PHE A 141 2.51 -7.81 -4.57
CA PHE A 141 1.94 -9.13 -4.28
C PHE A 141 0.55 -9.30 -4.90
N ALA A 142 -0.29 -8.27 -4.84
CA ALA A 142 -1.59 -8.29 -5.49
C ALA A 142 -1.44 -8.28 -7.01
N MET A 143 -2.24 -9.10 -7.71
CA MET A 143 -2.14 -9.24 -9.17
C MET A 143 -2.33 -7.90 -9.90
N ALA A 144 -3.24 -7.05 -9.43
CA ALA A 144 -3.47 -5.72 -9.99
C ALA A 144 -2.36 -4.71 -9.63
N SER A 145 -1.70 -4.89 -8.46
CA SER A 145 -0.73 -3.94 -7.90
C SER A 145 -1.31 -2.52 -7.73
N SER A 146 -0.50 -1.53 -7.41
CA SER A 146 -0.96 -0.14 -7.21
C SER A 146 -0.11 0.84 -7.99
N SER A 147 -0.76 1.77 -8.69
CA SER A 147 -0.10 2.88 -9.37
C SER A 147 -0.90 4.18 -9.19
N HIS A 148 -0.25 5.33 -9.37
CA HIS A 148 -0.83 6.64 -9.15
C HIS A 148 -0.58 7.55 -10.36
N ASP A 149 -1.60 8.31 -10.76
CA ASP A 149 -1.46 9.37 -11.78
C ASP A 149 -1.02 10.66 -11.07
N VAL A 150 0.29 10.99 -11.18
CA VAL A 150 0.90 12.04 -10.38
C VAL A 150 1.94 12.87 -11.14
N LEU A 151 2.15 14.09 -10.63
CA LEU A 151 3.33 14.90 -10.85
C LEU A 151 4.21 14.79 -9.60
N ARG A 152 5.46 14.38 -9.77
CA ARG A 152 6.46 14.30 -8.72
C ARG A 152 7.62 15.25 -9.02
N LEU A 153 7.81 16.22 -8.15
CA LEU A 153 8.95 17.12 -8.12
C LEU A 153 9.88 16.66 -7.01
N GLY A 154 11.17 16.71 -7.20
CA GLY A 154 12.06 16.34 -6.12
C GLY A 154 13.50 16.71 -6.32
N TYR A 155 14.25 16.46 -5.26
CA TYR A 155 15.69 16.54 -5.18
C TYR A 155 16.23 15.24 -4.61
N GLU A 156 17.20 14.66 -5.26
CA GLU A 156 17.91 13.44 -4.82
C GLU A 156 19.41 13.77 -4.72
N GLY A 157 19.84 14.13 -3.51
CA GLY A 157 21.25 14.31 -3.15
C GLY A 157 21.79 13.07 -2.41
N SER A 158 23.09 13.13 -2.05
CA SER A 158 23.76 12.02 -1.36
C SER A 158 23.25 11.77 0.06
N ALA A 159 22.86 12.82 0.79
CA ALA A 159 22.37 12.73 2.16
C ALA A 159 20.89 13.12 2.29
N HIS A 160 20.43 14.02 1.45
CA HIS A 160 19.07 14.57 1.52
C HIS A 160 18.27 14.23 0.28
N LYS A 161 17.04 13.76 0.45
CA LYS A 161 16.06 13.54 -0.61
C LYS A 161 14.76 14.22 -0.23
N VAL A 162 14.15 14.93 -1.15
CA VAL A 162 12.87 15.62 -0.94
C VAL A 162 11.97 15.36 -2.14
N HIS A 163 10.76 14.86 -1.92
CA HIS A 163 9.77 14.65 -2.97
C HIS A 163 8.48 15.36 -2.64
N ALA A 164 7.98 16.15 -3.55
CA ALA A 164 6.63 16.72 -3.54
C ALA A 164 5.81 16.03 -4.63
N ILE A 165 4.67 15.45 -4.25
CA ILE A 165 3.83 14.62 -5.11
C ILE A 165 2.44 15.24 -5.17
N LEU A 166 1.92 15.41 -6.37
CA LEU A 166 0.59 15.92 -6.64
C LEU A 166 -0.18 14.90 -7.47
N GLY A 167 -1.17 14.26 -6.85
CA GLY A 167 -2.08 13.33 -7.51
C GLY A 167 -3.42 13.99 -7.79
N TYR A 168 -4.01 13.66 -8.93
CA TYR A 168 -5.34 14.15 -9.30
C TYR A 168 -6.06 13.09 -10.14
N ASN A 169 -7.25 12.69 -9.69
CA ASN A 169 -8.14 11.78 -10.39
C ASN A 169 -9.40 12.50 -10.86
N GLN A 170 -9.90 12.10 -12.00
CA GLN A 170 -11.09 12.64 -12.63
C GLN A 170 -12.11 11.52 -12.86
N ASN A 171 -13.37 11.88 -13.07
CA ASN A 171 -14.36 10.93 -13.52
C ASN A 171 -13.99 10.42 -14.92
N VAL A 172 -13.64 9.13 -15.03
CA VAL A 172 -13.20 8.52 -16.28
C VAL A 172 -14.36 8.22 -17.24
N THR A 173 -15.60 8.20 -16.73
CA THR A 173 -16.80 7.94 -17.53
C THR A 173 -17.42 9.23 -18.08
N ASP A 174 -17.19 10.37 -17.42
CA ASP A 174 -17.63 11.69 -17.86
C ASP A 174 -16.66 12.79 -17.41
N ILE A 175 -15.69 13.10 -18.26
CA ILE A 175 -14.68 14.15 -18.00
C ILE A 175 -15.27 15.56 -17.97
N TYR A 176 -16.50 15.75 -18.45
CA TYR A 176 -17.21 17.03 -18.44
C TYR A 176 -18.07 17.23 -17.19
N SER A 177 -18.11 16.28 -16.27
CA SER A 177 -18.82 16.39 -14.99
C SER A 177 -18.20 17.41 -14.02
N GLY A 178 -17.31 18.26 -14.49
CA GLY A 178 -16.58 19.24 -13.68
C GLY A 178 -15.51 18.60 -12.82
N THR A 179 -15.53 18.88 -11.52
CA THR A 179 -14.55 18.33 -10.57
C THR A 179 -15.10 17.13 -9.78
N TYR A 180 -16.25 16.59 -10.17
CA TYR A 180 -16.81 15.40 -9.54
C TYR A 180 -15.95 14.18 -9.87
N TYR A 181 -15.53 13.46 -8.83
CA TYR A 181 -14.79 12.22 -8.96
C TYR A 181 -15.68 11.05 -8.56
N ASP A 182 -15.95 10.16 -9.49
CA ASP A 182 -16.77 8.98 -9.30
C ASP A 182 -15.92 7.71 -9.35
N ASN A 183 -15.00 7.64 -10.32
CA ASN A 183 -14.18 6.47 -10.56
C ASN A 183 -12.83 6.86 -11.20
N GLY A 184 -11.72 6.30 -10.73
CA GLY A 184 -10.37 6.56 -11.23
C GLY A 184 -9.35 5.52 -10.77
N ALA A 185 -8.06 5.83 -10.93
CA ALA A 185 -6.98 4.91 -10.64
C ALA A 185 -6.82 4.60 -9.14
N GLN A 186 -7.19 5.53 -8.26
CA GLN A 186 -7.13 5.40 -6.81
C GLN A 186 -8.37 6.02 -6.17
N ASP A 187 -8.64 5.69 -4.90
CA ASP A 187 -9.82 6.15 -4.17
C ASP A 187 -9.84 7.65 -3.85
N TYR A 188 -8.72 8.38 -4.04
CA TYR A 188 -8.68 9.80 -3.82
C TYR A 188 -9.05 10.59 -5.08
N LYS A 189 -9.69 11.74 -4.88
CA LYS A 189 -9.89 12.76 -5.90
C LYS A 189 -8.62 13.56 -6.15
N ASN A 190 -7.93 13.92 -5.09
CA ASN A 190 -6.63 14.60 -5.15
C ASN A 190 -5.76 14.23 -3.95
N MET A 191 -4.46 14.28 -4.16
CA MET A 191 -3.46 13.98 -3.14
C MET A 191 -2.31 14.98 -3.24
N GLN A 192 -1.88 15.51 -2.10
CA GLN A 192 -0.67 16.29 -1.97
C GLN A 192 0.21 15.62 -0.92
N THR A 193 1.41 15.20 -1.30
CA THR A 193 2.33 14.52 -0.40
C THR A 193 3.68 15.21 -0.43
N LEU A 194 4.28 15.39 0.74
CA LEU A 194 5.65 15.80 0.91
C LEU A 194 6.38 14.72 1.69
N TRP A 195 7.45 14.21 1.13
CA TRP A 195 8.35 13.26 1.75
C TRP A 195 9.76 13.82 1.79
N TYR A 196 10.42 13.68 2.93
CA TYR A 196 11.81 14.04 3.14
C TYR A 196 12.55 12.86 3.74
N HIS A 197 13.74 12.57 3.26
CA HIS A 197 14.63 11.56 3.79
C HIS A 197 16.03 12.12 4.01
N TYR A 198 16.63 11.72 5.12
CA TYR A 198 17.99 12.07 5.51
C TYR A 198 18.80 10.83 5.85
N ASP A 199 19.81 10.54 5.04
CA ASP A 199 20.84 9.56 5.34
C ASP A 199 21.92 10.25 6.18
N VAL A 200 22.06 9.86 7.46
CA VAL A 200 22.99 10.51 8.39
C VAL A 200 24.44 10.16 8.01
N PRO A 201 25.29 11.14 7.66
CA PRO A 201 26.65 10.85 7.25
C PRO A 201 27.44 10.05 8.31
N LYS A 202 28.16 9.01 7.89
CA LYS A 202 29.02 8.14 8.71
C LYS A 202 28.30 7.25 9.74
N ILE A 203 26.99 7.33 9.83
CA ILE A 203 26.16 6.49 10.69
C ILE A 203 25.13 5.77 9.80
N PRO A 204 24.94 4.46 9.92
CA PRO A 204 23.95 3.72 9.11
C PRO A 204 22.53 4.00 9.63
N LEU A 205 22.12 5.25 9.60
CA LEU A 205 20.85 5.76 10.09
C LEU A 205 20.16 6.59 9.00
N GLY A 206 19.00 6.12 8.59
CA GLY A 206 18.06 6.84 7.72
C GLY A 206 16.88 7.35 8.51
N ILE A 207 16.46 8.58 8.26
CA ILE A 207 15.29 9.20 8.90
C ILE A 207 14.41 9.79 7.82
N SER A 208 13.13 9.41 7.79
CA SER A 208 12.15 9.97 6.88
C SER A 208 11.03 10.70 7.61
N LEU A 209 10.51 11.74 6.98
CA LEU A 209 9.31 12.45 7.38
C LEU A 209 8.31 12.45 6.22
N LEU A 210 7.06 12.18 6.52
CA LEU A 210 5.96 12.16 5.56
C LEU A 210 4.84 13.09 6.02
N PHE A 211 4.37 13.93 5.11
CA PHE A 211 3.08 14.62 5.20
C PHE A 211 2.25 14.29 3.97
N MET A 212 1.01 13.90 4.17
CA MET A 212 0.07 13.59 3.10
C MET A 212 -1.27 14.25 3.40
N ASN A 213 -1.86 14.92 2.41
CA ASN A 213 -3.22 15.44 2.42
C ASN A 213 -4.01 14.77 1.30
N VAL A 214 -5.07 14.09 1.64
CA VAL A 214 -5.88 13.29 0.73
C VAL A 214 -7.30 13.83 0.69
N GLY A 215 -7.77 14.21 -0.49
CA GLY A 215 -9.14 14.64 -0.72
C GLY A 215 -10.00 13.47 -1.22
N LEU A 216 -11.07 13.16 -0.48
CA LEU A 216 -12.04 12.14 -0.83
C LEU A 216 -13.33 12.78 -1.31
N GLN A 217 -13.92 12.25 -2.38
CA GLN A 217 -15.23 12.70 -2.86
C GLN A 217 -16.32 12.20 -1.93
N ALA A 218 -17.06 13.10 -1.31
CA ALA A 218 -18.31 12.74 -0.65
C ALA A 218 -19.38 12.47 -1.73
N GLY A 219 -20.06 11.33 -1.63
CA GLY A 219 -21.04 10.90 -2.64
C GLY A 219 -22.19 11.89 -2.83
N VAL A 220 -22.70 11.97 -4.07
CA VAL A 220 -23.82 12.84 -4.46
C VAL A 220 -25.16 12.33 -3.94
N ASN A 221 -25.28 11.04 -3.68
CA ASN A 221 -26.54 10.37 -3.32
C ASN A 221 -26.82 10.34 -1.81
N ASP A 222 -26.27 11.28 -1.05
CA ASP A 222 -26.66 11.42 0.34
C ASP A 222 -28.01 12.14 0.46
N THR A 223 -29.08 11.41 0.13
CA THR A 223 -30.46 11.84 0.29
C THR A 223 -30.89 12.03 1.76
N THR A 224 -29.99 11.73 2.71
CA THR A 224 -30.23 11.89 4.15
C THR A 224 -29.94 13.30 4.66
N VAL A 225 -29.28 14.13 3.87
CA VAL A 225 -29.10 15.56 4.17
C VAL A 225 -30.29 16.32 3.57
N TRP A 226 -31.31 16.58 4.37
CA TRP A 226 -32.53 17.33 4.02
C TRP A 226 -32.26 18.82 3.66
N ASP A 227 -31.03 19.22 3.49
CA ASP A 227 -30.65 20.57 3.12
C ASP A 227 -30.34 20.61 1.62
N TYR A 228 -31.28 21.08 0.81
CA TYR A 228 -31.16 21.31 -0.62
C TYR A 228 -29.95 22.15 -1.03
N LYS A 229 -29.30 22.78 -0.10
CA LYS A 229 -28.09 23.58 -0.28
C LYS A 229 -26.82 22.75 -0.43
N TYR A 230 -26.85 21.44 -0.11
CA TYR A 230 -25.67 20.57 -0.01
C TYR A 230 -25.65 19.41 -1.03
N ASN A 231 -26.52 19.42 -2.02
CA ASN A 231 -26.49 18.45 -3.15
C ASN A 231 -25.28 18.62 -4.09
N LEU A 232 -24.32 19.45 -3.75
CA LEU A 232 -23.10 19.60 -4.53
C LEU A 232 -22.06 18.59 -4.05
N PRO A 233 -21.38 17.91 -5.01
CA PRO A 233 -20.27 17.01 -4.71
C PRO A 233 -19.20 17.77 -3.93
N ARG A 234 -18.98 17.42 -2.68
CA ARG A 234 -17.95 18.05 -1.87
C ARG A 234 -16.80 17.08 -1.64
N THR A 235 -15.62 17.63 -1.48
CA THR A 235 -14.42 16.92 -1.11
C THR A 235 -14.19 17.09 0.38
N VAL A 236 -14.01 16.00 1.11
CA VAL A 236 -13.51 16.00 2.49
C VAL A 236 -12.03 15.67 2.48
N TYR A 237 -11.29 16.20 3.43
CA TYR A 237 -9.84 16.04 3.49
C TYR A 237 -9.41 15.34 4.76
N GLN A 238 -8.53 14.36 4.59
CA GLN A 238 -7.79 13.73 5.67
C GLN A 238 -6.30 14.02 5.51
N GLN A 239 -5.62 14.18 6.64
CA GLN A 239 -4.18 14.38 6.67
C GLN A 239 -3.52 13.22 7.41
N MET A 240 -2.36 12.80 6.92
CA MET A 240 -1.45 11.90 7.60
C MET A 240 -0.09 12.57 7.71
N PHE A 241 0.53 12.47 8.87
CA PHE A 241 1.89 12.93 9.08
C PHE A 241 2.62 12.06 10.08
N GLY A 242 3.91 11.93 9.89
CA GLY A 242 4.74 11.09 10.75
C GLY A 242 6.10 10.85 10.14
N GLY A 243 6.73 9.78 10.55
CA GLY A 243 8.06 9.43 10.08
C GLY A 243 8.43 7.98 10.30
N TYR A 244 9.52 7.64 9.67
CA TYR A 244 10.16 6.33 9.70
C TYR A 244 11.64 6.48 9.98
N VAL A 245 12.18 5.58 10.76
CA VAL A 245 13.61 5.51 11.11
C VAL A 245 14.10 4.10 10.82
N ASN A 246 15.25 4.02 10.15
CA ASN A 246 15.97 2.78 9.90
C ASN A 246 17.43 2.95 10.35
N TYR A 247 17.84 2.15 11.32
CA TYR A 247 19.21 2.09 11.81
C TYR A 247 19.75 0.67 11.66
N HIS A 248 20.78 0.49 10.81
CA HIS A 248 21.32 -0.84 10.49
C HIS A 248 22.84 -0.91 10.66
N PRO A 249 23.34 -0.87 11.89
CA PRO A 249 24.71 -1.23 12.17
C PRO A 249 24.94 -2.71 11.84
N LYS A 250 26.22 -3.12 11.80
CA LYS A 250 26.59 -4.50 11.49
C LYS A 250 25.76 -5.51 12.33
N HIS A 251 25.13 -6.48 11.68
CA HIS A 251 24.32 -7.57 12.27
C HIS A 251 23.04 -7.17 13.03
N LEU A 252 22.63 -5.92 12.94
CA LEU A 252 21.38 -5.46 13.56
C LEU A 252 20.70 -4.45 12.65
N THR A 253 19.40 -4.62 12.40
CA THR A 253 18.55 -3.59 11.80
C THR A 253 17.44 -3.25 12.77
N LEU A 254 17.32 -1.97 13.13
CA LEU A 254 16.22 -1.44 13.91
C LEU A 254 15.37 -0.52 13.03
N GLU A 255 14.09 -0.80 12.99
CA GLU A 255 13.11 0.01 12.25
C GLU A 255 12.05 0.54 13.20
N GLY A 256 11.65 1.77 13.01
CA GLY A 256 10.58 2.39 13.78
C GLY A 256 9.73 3.31 12.91
N ALA A 257 8.43 3.30 13.13
CA ALA A 257 7.49 4.17 12.43
C ALA A 257 6.47 4.75 13.40
N TYR A 258 6.09 6.01 13.18
CA TYR A 258 4.98 6.65 13.85
C TYR A 258 4.22 7.54 12.86
N TYR A 259 2.92 7.34 12.76
CA TYR A 259 2.04 8.17 11.91
C TYR A 259 0.77 8.54 12.65
N ARG A 260 0.30 9.76 12.39
CA ARG A 260 -0.96 10.29 12.92
C ARG A 260 -1.86 10.73 11.76
N GLN A 261 -3.15 10.44 11.90
CA GLN A 261 -4.19 10.87 10.97
C GLN A 261 -5.14 11.86 11.63
N THR A 262 -5.53 12.87 10.87
CA THR A 262 -6.47 13.94 11.26
C THR A 262 -7.35 14.32 10.08
N GLY A 263 -8.24 15.29 10.28
CA GLY A 263 -9.17 15.75 9.26
C GLY A 263 -10.50 15.00 9.32
N LYS A 264 -11.05 14.66 8.17
CA LYS A 264 -12.39 14.03 8.09
C LYS A 264 -12.35 12.80 7.20
N ASN A 265 -13.06 11.76 7.63
CA ASN A 265 -13.37 10.56 6.85
C ASN A 265 -14.88 10.47 6.61
N ILE A 266 -15.28 9.68 5.64
CA ILE A 266 -16.68 9.38 5.35
C ILE A 266 -16.93 7.93 5.75
N VAL A 267 -17.74 7.74 6.78
CA VAL A 267 -18.17 6.43 7.26
C VAL A 267 -19.69 6.41 7.27
N ASP A 268 -20.32 5.44 6.61
CA ASP A 268 -21.78 5.31 6.50
C ASP A 268 -22.46 6.63 6.08
N LYS A 269 -21.90 7.32 5.07
CA LYS A 269 -22.38 8.61 4.54
C LYS A 269 -22.25 9.82 5.49
N HIS A 270 -21.62 9.66 6.64
CA HIS A 270 -21.37 10.75 7.58
C HIS A 270 -19.89 11.14 7.62
N ALA A 271 -19.62 12.44 7.64
CA ALA A 271 -18.27 12.95 7.81
C ALA A 271 -17.92 12.92 9.31
N ARG A 272 -16.91 12.12 9.70
CA ARG A 272 -16.37 12.00 11.06
C ARG A 272 -15.01 12.64 11.17
N ASP A 273 -14.72 13.22 12.32
CA ASP A 273 -13.38 13.74 12.62
C ASP A 273 -12.40 12.60 12.89
N ILE A 274 -11.27 12.58 12.17
CA ILE A 274 -10.25 11.55 12.34
C ILE A 274 -9.34 11.91 13.52
N ARG A 275 -9.09 10.94 14.42
CA ARG A 275 -8.12 11.02 15.53
C ARG A 275 -7.37 9.71 15.67
N ALA A 276 -6.74 9.27 14.60
CA ALA A 276 -6.09 7.97 14.54
C ALA A 276 -4.55 8.09 14.56
N TRP A 277 -3.89 7.03 15.00
CA TRP A 277 -2.43 6.96 15.02
C TRP A 277 -1.94 5.52 14.97
N MET A 278 -0.70 5.33 14.57
CA MET A 278 -0.02 4.05 14.65
C MET A 278 1.43 4.23 15.12
N ALA A 279 1.96 3.20 15.75
CA ALA A 279 3.38 3.06 16.04
C ALA A 279 3.84 1.63 15.73
N SER A 280 5.06 1.50 15.24
CA SER A 280 5.69 0.22 14.94
C SER A 280 7.15 0.25 15.33
N VAL A 281 7.65 -0.87 15.86
CA VAL A 281 9.07 -1.14 16.06
C VAL A 281 9.38 -2.54 15.57
N LYS A 282 10.52 -2.70 14.91
CA LYS A 282 11.02 -4.00 14.44
C LYS A 282 12.53 -4.07 14.60
N ALA A 283 13.02 -5.21 15.09
CA ALA A 283 14.44 -5.51 15.15
C ALA A 283 14.72 -6.79 14.36
N THR A 284 15.68 -6.73 13.47
CA THR A 284 16.25 -7.88 12.76
C THR A 284 17.67 -8.09 13.25
N ILE A 285 17.97 -9.27 13.76
CA ILE A 285 19.28 -9.68 14.28
C ILE A 285 19.85 -10.71 13.33
N GLU A 286 20.92 -10.37 12.65
CA GLU A 286 21.64 -11.22 11.72
C GLU A 286 22.69 -12.03 12.48
N LEU A 287 22.47 -13.34 12.65
CA LEU A 287 23.46 -14.22 13.26
C LEU A 287 24.60 -14.49 12.30
N THR A 288 24.26 -14.63 11.03
CA THR A 288 25.17 -14.80 9.90
C THR A 288 24.52 -14.19 8.68
N ASP A 289 25.24 -14.11 7.55
CA ASP A 289 24.67 -13.69 6.25
C ASP A 289 23.49 -14.57 5.78
N ARG A 290 23.27 -15.72 6.41
CA ARG A 290 22.26 -16.71 6.00
C ARG A 290 21.16 -16.96 7.03
N TYR A 291 21.32 -16.51 8.26
CA TYR A 291 20.39 -16.80 9.36
C TYR A 291 20.15 -15.54 10.18
N GLY A 292 18.94 -15.29 10.51
CA GLY A 292 18.58 -14.19 11.38
C GLY A 292 17.26 -14.37 12.11
N PHE A 293 17.08 -13.57 13.15
CA PHE A 293 15.85 -13.47 13.92
C PHE A 293 15.20 -12.11 13.71
N VAL A 294 13.90 -12.09 13.79
CA VAL A 294 13.09 -10.88 13.70
C VAL A 294 12.14 -10.85 14.88
N LEU A 295 12.00 -9.69 15.50
CA LEU A 295 10.99 -9.43 16.50
C LEU A 295 10.41 -8.04 16.28
N GLY A 296 9.13 -7.86 16.60
CA GLY A 296 8.52 -6.56 16.43
C GLY A 296 7.16 -6.44 17.09
N TYR A 297 6.68 -5.20 17.08
CA TYR A 297 5.40 -4.84 17.62
C TYR A 297 4.79 -3.70 16.81
N ASP A 298 3.54 -3.88 16.41
CA ASP A 298 2.72 -2.86 15.78
C ASP A 298 1.53 -2.51 16.66
N HIS A 299 1.22 -1.23 16.74
CA HIS A 299 0.02 -0.71 17.36
C HIS A 299 -0.71 0.23 16.41
N LEU A 300 -1.95 -0.10 16.07
CA LEU A 300 -2.86 0.73 15.30
C LEU A 300 -4.02 1.13 16.20
N SER A 301 -4.26 2.41 16.37
CA SER A 301 -5.41 2.91 17.13
C SER A 301 -6.74 2.47 16.51
N GLY A 302 -7.78 2.40 17.31
CA GLY A 302 -9.11 1.98 16.89
C GLY A 302 -10.21 2.60 17.71
N ASP A 303 -11.44 2.35 17.29
CA ASP A 303 -12.64 2.74 18.00
C ASP A 303 -12.98 1.73 19.11
N ASP A 304 -13.46 2.22 20.23
CA ASP A 304 -13.93 1.43 21.38
C ASP A 304 -15.42 1.06 21.29
N TYR A 305 -16.03 1.37 20.17
CA TYR A 305 -17.44 1.19 19.89
C TYR A 305 -17.68 -0.08 19.04
N VAL A 306 -18.60 -0.93 19.48
CA VAL A 306 -19.13 -2.04 18.66
C VAL A 306 -20.49 -1.60 18.12
N PRO A 307 -20.67 -1.49 16.79
CA PRO A 307 -21.98 -1.22 16.24
C PRO A 307 -22.96 -2.30 16.70
N THR A 308 -23.97 -1.91 17.45
CA THR A 308 -25.01 -2.83 17.93
C THR A 308 -25.93 -3.21 16.77
N GLY A 309 -25.48 -4.09 15.90
CA GLY A 309 -26.29 -4.70 14.85
C GLY A 309 -27.10 -5.91 15.28
N TYR A 310 -27.22 -6.16 16.59
CA TYR A 310 -28.05 -7.22 17.15
C TYR A 310 -29.11 -6.64 18.07
N GLY A 311 -30.34 -6.61 17.60
CA GLY A 311 -31.54 -6.25 18.36
C GLY A 311 -31.82 -4.75 18.37
N GLY A 312 -32.29 -4.26 17.25
CA GLY A 312 -33.01 -3.01 17.02
C GLY A 312 -32.94 -1.98 18.13
N TYR A 313 -32.48 -0.85 17.80
CA TYR A 313 -32.52 0.48 18.40
C TYR A 313 -31.13 1.11 18.56
N GLY A 314 -30.87 2.04 17.63
CA GLY A 314 -29.89 3.10 17.81
C GLY A 314 -28.46 2.76 17.43
N MET A 315 -28.09 3.00 16.15
CA MET A 315 -26.69 3.25 15.85
C MET A 315 -26.28 4.51 16.64
N VAL A 316 -25.41 4.35 17.62
CA VAL A 316 -24.74 5.49 18.23
C VAL A 316 -23.64 5.92 17.24
N TYR A 317 -23.88 6.98 16.50
CA TYR A 317 -22.88 7.59 15.64
C TYR A 317 -21.89 8.35 16.51
N HIS A 318 -20.65 7.91 16.53
CA HIS A 318 -19.57 8.71 17.07
C HIS A 318 -19.09 9.70 16.01
N ASP A 319 -18.97 10.97 16.38
CA ASP A 319 -18.45 12.02 15.50
C ASP A 319 -16.96 11.88 15.22
N THR A 320 -16.29 10.92 15.86
CA THR A 320 -14.86 10.70 15.77
C THR A 320 -14.55 9.29 15.27
N ASP A 321 -13.68 9.18 14.28
CA ASP A 321 -13.06 7.96 13.76
C ASP A 321 -11.64 7.85 14.35
N ARG A 322 -11.39 6.82 15.16
CA ARG A 322 -10.08 6.54 15.75
C ARG A 322 -9.38 5.35 15.11
N GLY A 323 -10.00 4.74 14.09
CA GLY A 323 -9.45 3.62 13.34
C GLY A 323 -8.34 4.08 12.43
N PHE A 324 -7.10 3.63 12.67
CA PHE A 324 -5.99 3.94 11.79
C PHE A 324 -6.12 3.18 10.46
N SER A 325 -5.97 3.90 9.34
CA SER A 325 -5.96 3.34 7.99
C SER A 325 -4.59 3.53 7.34
N PRO A 326 -3.93 2.46 6.89
CA PRO A 326 -2.64 2.54 6.20
C PRO A 326 -2.68 3.17 4.80
N LEU A 327 -3.82 3.61 4.32
CA LEU A 327 -4.08 4.26 3.02
C LEU A 327 -3.60 3.44 1.82
N TYR A 328 -2.43 3.74 1.26
CA TYR A 328 -1.91 3.19 0.01
C TYR A 328 -0.70 2.27 0.20
N GLY A 329 -0.54 1.70 1.39
CA GLY A 329 0.58 0.81 1.70
C GLY A 329 0.49 -0.56 1.03
N SER A 330 1.60 -1.27 1.01
CA SER A 330 1.68 -2.65 0.52
C SER A 330 1.04 -3.60 1.52
N ARG A 331 -0.10 -4.19 1.15
CA ARG A 331 -0.90 -5.11 1.98
C ARG A 331 -0.03 -6.26 2.47
N ASN A 332 -0.12 -7.39 2.26
CA ASN A 332 0.61 -8.62 2.62
C ASN A 332 2.04 -8.51 3.22
N LYS A 333 2.57 -7.29 3.44
CA LYS A 333 3.84 -7.04 4.15
C LYS A 333 3.67 -6.85 5.66
N PHE A 334 2.47 -6.51 6.14
CA PHE A 334 2.23 -6.07 7.50
C PHE A 334 1.05 -6.80 8.14
N TYR A 335 1.12 -6.98 9.47
CA TYR A 335 0.02 -7.52 10.29
C TYR A 335 -0.40 -8.94 9.91
N GLY A 336 0.53 -9.71 9.34
CA GLY A 336 0.33 -11.06 8.82
C GLY A 336 0.14 -11.11 7.31
N ILE A 337 0.84 -12.04 6.66
CA ILE A 337 0.86 -12.19 5.20
C ILE A 337 -0.52 -12.55 4.61
N MET A 338 -1.42 -13.11 5.41
CA MET A 338 -2.81 -13.44 5.01
C MET A 338 -3.66 -12.19 4.70
N ASP A 339 -3.16 -10.98 4.99
CA ASP A 339 -3.86 -9.70 4.82
C ASP A 339 -5.21 -9.61 5.55
N PHE A 340 -5.35 -10.37 6.65
CA PHE A 340 -6.59 -10.50 7.38
C PHE A 340 -6.93 -9.25 8.21
N PHE A 341 -5.91 -8.47 8.60
CA PHE A 341 -6.04 -7.31 9.48
C PHE A 341 -5.64 -5.99 8.83
N TYR A 342 -5.04 -6.00 7.66
CA TYR A 342 -4.66 -4.79 6.94
C TYR A 342 -5.81 -4.24 6.09
N SER A 343 -6.33 -5.04 5.15
CA SER A 343 -7.34 -4.62 4.19
C SER A 343 -8.70 -5.29 4.37
N SER A 344 -8.75 -6.42 5.08
CA SER A 344 -10.00 -7.13 5.30
C SER A 344 -10.93 -6.34 6.22
N ALA A 345 -12.09 -5.97 5.70
CA ALA A 345 -13.06 -5.19 6.45
C ALA A 345 -13.54 -5.90 7.72
N TYR A 346 -13.69 -5.14 8.79
CA TYR A 346 -14.46 -5.56 9.95
C TYR A 346 -15.96 -5.42 9.65
N LYS A 347 -16.76 -6.19 10.36
CA LYS A 347 -18.21 -6.11 10.24
C LYS A 347 -18.71 -4.68 10.49
N ASN A 348 -19.57 -4.18 9.59
CA ASN A 348 -20.14 -2.84 9.62
C ASN A 348 -19.11 -1.69 9.54
N GLY A 349 -17.94 -1.91 8.92
CA GLY A 349 -16.91 -0.88 8.75
C GLY A 349 -16.23 -0.42 10.06
N PHE A 350 -16.45 -1.13 11.15
CA PHE A 350 -15.87 -0.83 12.44
C PHE A 350 -14.39 -1.25 12.51
N THR A 351 -13.54 -0.42 13.07
CA THR A 351 -12.10 -0.68 13.21
C THR A 351 -11.66 -0.58 14.67
N PRO A 352 -11.52 -1.71 15.39
CA PRO A 352 -11.13 -1.71 16.81
C PRO A 352 -9.63 -1.48 17.01
N GLY A 353 -8.90 -1.17 15.95
CA GLY A 353 -7.46 -1.12 15.96
C GLY A 353 -6.81 -2.49 16.09
N LEU A 354 -5.49 -2.51 16.09
CA LEU A 354 -4.71 -3.75 16.12
C LEU A 354 -3.47 -3.61 16.99
N GLN A 355 -3.21 -4.62 17.79
CA GLN A 355 -1.91 -4.91 18.40
C GLN A 355 -1.39 -6.21 17.77
N ASN A 356 -0.20 -6.16 17.20
CA ASN A 356 0.47 -7.28 16.57
C ASN A 356 1.86 -7.42 17.17
N ALA A 357 2.04 -8.36 18.08
CA ALA A 357 3.36 -8.74 18.56
C ALA A 357 3.85 -9.95 17.77
N PHE A 358 5.04 -9.89 17.21
CA PHE A 358 5.54 -10.96 16.36
C PHE A 358 7.01 -11.28 16.62
N ILE A 359 7.33 -12.54 16.42
CA ILE A 359 8.69 -13.08 16.42
C ILE A 359 8.83 -14.05 15.25
N GLY A 360 9.98 -14.08 14.65
CA GLY A 360 10.26 -14.97 13.54
C GLY A 360 11.74 -15.11 13.25
N GLY A 361 12.03 -15.78 12.16
CA GLY A 361 13.36 -15.92 11.66
C GLY A 361 13.38 -16.32 10.21
N TYR A 362 14.54 -16.17 9.61
CA TYR A 362 14.80 -16.57 8.23
C TYR A 362 16.09 -17.38 8.13
N CYS A 363 16.17 -18.22 7.12
CA CYS A 363 17.37 -18.98 6.83
C CYS A 363 17.55 -19.21 5.32
N GLU A 364 18.82 -19.34 4.92
CA GLU A 364 19.25 -19.84 3.60
C GLU A 364 20.09 -21.10 3.81
N PRO A 365 19.44 -22.27 4.03
CA PRO A 365 20.13 -23.53 4.34
C PRO A 365 21.03 -24.00 3.19
N ILE A 366 20.65 -23.73 1.96
CA ILE A 366 21.44 -23.95 0.75
C ILE A 366 21.36 -22.70 -0.15
N PRO A 367 22.36 -22.45 -0.99
CA PRO A 367 22.34 -21.30 -1.89
C PRO A 367 21.07 -21.23 -2.73
N LYS A 368 20.48 -20.04 -2.83
CA LYS A 368 19.25 -19.75 -3.60
C LYS A 368 17.95 -20.30 -3.01
N PHE A 369 17.98 -21.00 -1.88
CA PHE A 369 16.79 -21.43 -1.18
C PHE A 369 16.68 -20.66 0.14
N THR A 370 15.70 -19.80 0.25
CA THR A 370 15.39 -19.07 1.48
C THR A 370 14.11 -19.57 2.09
N CYS A 371 14.04 -19.60 3.40
CA CYS A 371 12.82 -19.89 4.14
C CYS A 371 12.70 -18.97 5.35
N SER A 372 11.46 -18.75 5.79
CA SER A 372 11.15 -17.98 6.98
C SER A 372 9.96 -18.57 7.72
N ALA A 373 9.94 -18.31 9.03
CA ALA A 373 8.82 -18.64 9.88
C ALA A 373 8.54 -17.48 10.83
N TYR A 374 7.27 -17.12 10.99
CA TYR A 374 6.82 -16.09 11.91
C TYR A 374 5.66 -16.58 12.77
N TYR A 375 5.63 -16.10 13.99
CA TYR A 375 4.50 -16.24 14.90
C TYR A 375 4.00 -14.86 15.28
N HIS A 376 2.69 -14.66 15.22
CA HIS A 376 2.00 -13.42 15.56
C HIS A 376 1.01 -13.66 16.70
N TYR A 377 1.04 -12.79 17.69
CA TYR A 377 -0.04 -12.61 18.66
C TYR A 377 -0.82 -11.36 18.29
N LEU A 378 -2.14 -11.51 18.12
CA LEU A 378 -3.01 -10.48 17.59
C LEU A 378 -4.10 -10.14 18.61
N ALA A 379 -4.30 -8.85 18.86
CA ALA A 379 -5.33 -8.33 19.76
C ALA A 379 -5.89 -6.99 19.26
N THR A 380 -7.09 -6.61 19.71
CA THR A 380 -7.63 -5.27 19.46
C THR A 380 -6.85 -4.22 20.25
N ALA A 381 -6.71 -3.02 19.70
CA ALA A 381 -6.06 -1.91 20.39
C ALA A 381 -6.97 -1.32 21.47
N THR A 382 -8.29 -1.42 21.29
CA THR A 382 -9.29 -0.93 22.23
C THR A 382 -9.93 -2.07 23.02
N THR A 383 -10.49 -1.74 24.18
CA THR A 383 -11.34 -2.64 24.96
C THR A 383 -12.76 -2.52 24.44
N LEU A 384 -13.35 -3.64 24.06
CA LEU A 384 -14.72 -3.71 23.54
C LEU A 384 -15.66 -4.25 24.62
N TYR A 385 -16.87 -3.72 24.69
CA TYR A 385 -17.88 -4.22 25.62
C TYR A 385 -18.18 -5.70 25.32
N ASP A 386 -18.20 -6.54 26.35
CA ASP A 386 -18.43 -7.99 26.27
C ASP A 386 -17.50 -8.83 25.41
N LEU A 387 -16.35 -8.28 24.99
CA LEU A 387 -15.38 -9.01 24.17
C LEU A 387 -13.99 -9.00 24.78
N ASN A 388 -13.32 -10.14 24.72
CA ASN A 388 -11.90 -10.21 25.02
C ASN A 388 -11.11 -9.52 23.89
N ARG A 389 -10.01 -8.85 24.26
CA ARG A 389 -9.16 -8.17 23.27
C ARG A 389 -8.42 -9.11 22.33
N THR A 390 -8.13 -10.35 22.75
CA THR A 390 -7.38 -11.31 21.96
C THR A 390 -8.15 -11.71 20.70
N LEU A 391 -7.55 -11.49 19.52
CA LEU A 391 -8.06 -11.91 18.22
C LEU A 391 -7.59 -13.32 17.88
N GLY A 392 -6.39 -13.68 18.30
CA GLY A 392 -5.83 -15.00 18.07
C GLY A 392 -4.33 -15.02 17.83
N HIS A 393 -3.88 -16.13 17.26
CA HIS A 393 -2.48 -16.41 16.95
C HIS A 393 -2.35 -16.84 15.50
N SER A 394 -1.29 -16.40 14.83
CA SER A 394 -0.98 -16.80 13.46
C SER A 394 0.43 -17.39 13.38
N ILE A 395 0.57 -18.45 12.59
CA ILE A 395 1.87 -19.01 12.21
C ILE A 395 1.99 -18.89 10.70
N GLU A 396 3.11 -18.35 10.22
CA GLU A 396 3.41 -18.13 8.83
C GLU A 396 4.69 -18.86 8.45
N LEU A 397 4.66 -19.60 7.38
CA LEU A 397 5.81 -20.31 6.81
C LEU A 397 5.96 -19.87 5.35
N SER A 398 7.13 -19.43 4.95
CA SER A 398 7.41 -19.04 3.58
C SER A 398 8.70 -19.66 3.09
N ALA A 399 8.76 -19.97 1.79
CA ALA A 399 9.95 -20.47 1.13
C ALA A 399 10.05 -19.88 -0.28
N SER A 400 11.28 -19.64 -0.72
CA SER A 400 11.58 -19.16 -2.08
C SER A 400 12.79 -19.89 -2.62
N TYR A 401 12.73 -20.27 -3.89
CA TYR A 401 13.86 -20.87 -4.61
C TYR A 401 14.12 -20.14 -5.92
N THR A 402 15.35 -19.64 -6.09
CA THR A 402 15.81 -18.96 -7.30
C THR A 402 16.51 -19.94 -8.23
N PHE A 403 15.86 -20.38 -9.28
CA PHE A 403 16.44 -21.30 -10.27
C PHE A 403 17.56 -20.62 -11.07
N THR A 404 17.24 -19.45 -11.63
CA THR A 404 18.16 -18.59 -12.38
C THR A 404 17.94 -17.15 -11.94
N LYS A 405 18.74 -16.21 -12.43
CA LYS A 405 18.54 -14.77 -12.16
C LYS A 405 17.15 -14.24 -12.57
N ASP A 406 16.48 -14.93 -13.50
CA ASP A 406 15.21 -14.49 -14.09
C ASP A 406 14.02 -15.38 -13.69
N ILE A 407 14.25 -16.47 -12.94
CA ILE A 407 13.20 -17.45 -12.59
C ILE A 407 13.24 -17.77 -11.10
N SER A 408 12.14 -17.52 -10.41
CA SER A 408 11.94 -17.90 -9.00
C SER A 408 10.60 -18.57 -8.77
N LEU A 409 10.56 -19.44 -7.76
CA LEU A 409 9.35 -20.03 -7.21
C LEU A 409 9.24 -19.63 -5.75
N GLU A 410 8.09 -19.13 -5.36
CA GLU A 410 7.78 -18.72 -3.99
C GLU A 410 6.53 -19.47 -3.52
N ALA A 411 6.49 -19.81 -2.25
CA ALA A 411 5.33 -20.43 -1.62
C ALA A 411 5.21 -20.02 -0.16
N SER A 412 4.00 -19.97 0.34
CA SER A 412 3.73 -19.70 1.74
C SER A 412 2.52 -20.47 2.24
N TYR A 413 2.52 -20.73 3.53
CA TYR A 413 1.38 -21.26 4.26
C TYR A 413 1.19 -20.49 5.55
N THR A 414 -0.04 -20.05 5.81
CA THR A 414 -0.43 -19.36 7.03
C THR A 414 -1.59 -20.10 7.69
N TYR A 415 -1.48 -20.28 8.99
CA TYR A 415 -2.55 -20.81 9.84
C TYR A 415 -2.88 -19.80 10.93
N MET A 416 -4.16 -19.43 11.03
CA MET A 416 -4.71 -18.57 12.07
C MET A 416 -5.59 -19.38 13.00
N ASN A 417 -5.26 -19.35 14.30
CA ASN A 417 -6.13 -19.83 15.38
C ASN A 417 -6.78 -18.64 16.05
N GLY A 418 -8.01 -18.35 15.67
CA GLY A 418 -8.77 -17.20 16.13
C GLY A 418 -9.58 -17.46 17.39
N THR A 419 -10.17 -16.40 17.91
CA THR A 419 -11.06 -16.39 19.08
C THR A 419 -12.50 -16.08 18.68
N ASP A 420 -13.44 -16.18 19.62
CA ASP A 420 -14.83 -15.74 19.43
C ASP A 420 -14.92 -14.25 19.11
N THR A 421 -14.01 -13.45 19.64
CA THR A 421 -13.88 -12.02 19.33
C THR A 421 -13.57 -11.81 17.84
N MET A 422 -12.60 -12.56 17.30
CA MET A 422 -12.26 -12.49 15.88
C MET A 422 -13.46 -12.90 15.01
N VAL A 423 -14.11 -14.03 15.32
CA VAL A 423 -15.29 -14.50 14.59
C VAL A 423 -16.39 -13.43 14.56
N ARG A 424 -16.65 -12.79 15.70
CA ARG A 424 -17.69 -11.76 15.81
C ARG A 424 -17.34 -10.49 15.04
N LEU A 425 -16.09 -10.05 15.11
CA LEU A 425 -15.65 -8.80 14.47
C LEU A 425 -15.47 -8.93 12.96
N LYS A 426 -15.01 -10.09 12.49
CA LYS A 426 -14.73 -10.34 11.06
C LYS A 426 -15.89 -11.02 10.32
N ASP A 427 -16.97 -11.36 11.01
CA ASP A 427 -18.13 -12.10 10.46
C ASP A 427 -17.71 -13.42 9.77
N SER A 428 -16.73 -14.10 10.36
CA SER A 428 -16.12 -15.32 9.80
C SER A 428 -16.99 -16.58 9.98
N GLY A 429 -18.27 -16.42 10.25
CA GLY A 429 -19.21 -17.52 10.51
C GLY A 429 -18.94 -18.15 11.88
N SER A 430 -18.93 -19.50 11.95
CA SER A 430 -18.65 -20.23 13.17
C SER A 430 -17.20 -20.70 13.30
N SER A 431 -16.40 -20.57 12.24
CA SER A 431 -15.03 -21.06 12.26
C SER A 431 -14.09 -20.05 12.89
N LYS A 432 -13.33 -20.49 13.89
CA LYS A 432 -12.25 -19.72 14.51
C LYS A 432 -10.93 -19.87 13.75
N ASN A 433 -10.76 -20.98 13.06
CA ASN A 433 -9.52 -21.29 12.35
C ASN A 433 -9.62 -20.85 10.90
N ALA A 434 -8.54 -20.26 10.40
CA ALA A 434 -8.38 -19.93 9.00
C ALA A 434 -7.03 -20.42 8.52
N HIS A 435 -6.97 -20.85 7.26
CA HIS A 435 -5.71 -21.22 6.62
C HIS A 435 -5.65 -20.66 5.21
N TRP A 436 -4.45 -20.35 4.79
CA TRP A 436 -4.14 -19.80 3.49
C TRP A 436 -2.81 -20.34 3.01
N ALA A 437 -2.82 -20.91 1.84
CA ALA A 437 -1.62 -21.34 1.14
C ALA A 437 -1.57 -20.68 -0.23
N TRP A 438 -0.38 -20.28 -0.65
CA TRP A 438 -0.18 -19.76 -1.99
C TRP A 438 1.17 -20.18 -2.56
N PHE A 439 1.28 -20.14 -3.88
CA PHE A 439 2.54 -20.25 -4.58
C PHE A 439 2.57 -19.30 -5.77
N SER A 440 3.75 -18.82 -6.12
CA SER A 440 4.00 -17.96 -7.28
C SER A 440 5.23 -18.43 -8.05
N LEU A 441 5.06 -18.66 -9.35
CA LEU A 441 6.18 -18.79 -10.28
C LEU A 441 6.36 -17.46 -10.99
N VAL A 442 7.54 -16.85 -10.83
CA VAL A 442 7.90 -15.57 -11.43
C VAL A 442 8.99 -15.78 -12.48
N ILE A 443 8.78 -15.25 -13.68
CA ILE A 443 9.71 -15.30 -14.82
C ILE A 443 9.88 -13.89 -15.35
N SER A 444 11.09 -13.31 -15.21
CA SER A 444 11.33 -11.88 -15.50
C SER A 444 12.59 -11.65 -16.34
N PRO A 445 12.67 -12.16 -17.58
CA PRO A 445 13.83 -11.95 -18.44
C PRO A 445 13.87 -10.53 -19.01
N THR A 446 15.09 -10.00 -19.17
CA THR A 446 15.34 -8.93 -20.11
C THR A 446 15.42 -9.53 -21.52
N LEU A 447 14.49 -9.16 -22.40
CA LEU A 447 14.39 -9.72 -23.74
C LEU A 447 15.41 -9.10 -24.70
N PHE A 448 15.63 -7.79 -24.54
CA PHE A 448 16.47 -7.03 -25.47
C PHE A 448 16.97 -5.75 -24.79
N THR A 449 18.22 -5.39 -25.05
CA THR A 449 18.79 -4.08 -24.69
C THR A 449 19.69 -3.58 -25.81
N THR A 450 19.52 -2.35 -26.22
CA THR A 450 20.41 -1.68 -27.19
C THR A 450 20.94 -0.37 -26.61
N LYS A 451 22.13 0.01 -27.04
CA LYS A 451 22.82 1.24 -26.66
C LYS A 451 23.41 1.90 -27.88
N TRP A 452 23.24 3.22 -28.04
CA TRP A 452 23.79 3.98 -29.18
C TRP A 452 24.18 5.40 -28.79
#